data_f926feb81e20d3fe878984ea6d45172e
#
_entry.id   f926feb81e20d3fe878984ea6d45172e
#
_cell.length_a   1.000
_cell.length_b   1.000
_cell.length_c   1.000
_cell.angle_alpha   90.00
_cell.angle_beta   90.00
_cell.angle_gamma   90.00
#
_symmetry.space_group_name_H-M   'P 1'
#
loop_
_entity.id
_entity.type
_entity.pdbx_description
1 polymer ?
#
loop_
_entity_poly.entity_id
_entity_poly.type
_entity_poly.pdbx_seq_one_letter_code
_entity_poly.pdbx_strand_id
1 'polypeptide(L)'
;MSETKVTVLVTGANGFVGSRLCRALQAAGYRVIAGVRKTADVSLLKDVPVEYRFGDLSTVEGLRPMVAGTDYVVHNAGAVKAKRAATYFEVNEAGARRVCEAVIAEQAPVRKLVYISSLAAAGPSTDGRPVTEADEPQPITTYGRSKLAGERAVLSFADRFHVISLRPAAVYGPGDRELLTFFAAAHRGLRPVIGDPRRKLQLVHADDLSRAVVMALTGGTRAGEAYFIAEEEAYAMGRLVDLVAA
;
A
#
# COMPACT_ATOMS: atom_id res chain seq x y z
N MET A 1 -12.83 26.68 20.86
CA MET A 1 -13.29 25.27 20.64
C MET A 1 -12.19 24.61 19.82
N SER A 2 -11.53 23.57 20.36
CA SER A 2 -10.52 22.81 19.60
C SER A 2 -11.23 22.10 18.44
N GLU A 3 -10.89 22.44 17.19
CA GLU A 3 -11.38 21.67 16.04
C GLU A 3 -10.96 20.21 16.22
N THR A 4 -11.94 19.32 16.18
CA THR A 4 -11.69 17.89 16.28
C THR A 4 -10.95 17.46 15.01
N LYS A 5 -9.65 17.16 15.15
CA LYS A 5 -8.84 16.74 13.99
C LYS A 5 -9.41 15.47 13.38
N VAL A 6 -9.51 15.46 12.06
CA VAL A 6 -9.92 14.29 11.28
C VAL A 6 -8.94 13.13 11.51
N THR A 7 -9.46 11.96 11.82
CA THR A 7 -8.67 10.80 12.25
C THR A 7 -8.48 9.79 11.10
N VAL A 8 -7.24 9.38 10.88
CA VAL A 8 -6.87 8.39 9.85
C VAL A 8 -6.19 7.18 10.49
N LEU A 9 -6.75 5.99 10.29
CA LEU A 9 -6.08 4.72 10.61
C LEU A 9 -5.18 4.31 9.46
N VAL A 10 -3.92 3.98 9.74
CA VAL A 10 -3.00 3.33 8.80
C VAL A 10 -2.68 1.93 9.33
N THR A 11 -3.16 0.88 8.65
CA THR A 11 -2.75 -0.50 9.00
C THR A 11 -1.38 -0.81 8.41
N GLY A 12 -0.58 -1.64 9.08
CA GLY A 12 0.80 -1.90 8.65
C GLY A 12 1.69 -0.65 8.75
N ALA A 13 1.36 0.24 9.67
CA ALA A 13 2.04 1.52 9.87
C ALA A 13 3.54 1.39 10.16
N ASN A 14 3.96 0.29 10.77
CA ASN A 14 5.36 0.02 11.13
C ASN A 14 6.26 -0.40 9.96
N GLY A 15 5.69 -0.70 8.78
CA GLY A 15 6.45 -1.03 7.58
C GLY A 15 7.04 0.21 6.89
N PHE A 16 7.90 -0.01 5.88
CA PHE A 16 8.50 1.05 5.08
C PHE A 16 7.44 2.04 4.54
N VAL A 17 6.53 1.59 3.69
CA VAL A 17 5.47 2.45 3.11
C VAL A 17 4.56 3.01 4.21
N GLY A 18 4.14 2.18 5.18
CA GLY A 18 3.25 2.61 6.26
C GLY A 18 3.81 3.75 7.10
N SER A 19 5.11 3.73 7.41
CA SER A 19 5.75 4.80 8.17
C SER A 19 5.83 6.12 7.38
N ARG A 20 6.03 6.06 6.05
CA ARG A 20 6.00 7.24 5.17
C ARG A 20 4.58 7.82 5.08
N LEU A 21 3.58 6.96 4.95
CA LEU A 21 2.16 7.35 5.00
C LEU A 21 1.82 8.08 6.30
N CYS A 22 2.22 7.53 7.45
CA CYS A 22 1.98 8.17 8.75
C CYS A 22 2.59 9.58 8.82
N ARG A 23 3.84 9.76 8.34
CA ARG A 23 4.50 11.07 8.29
C ARG A 23 3.75 12.06 7.39
N ALA A 24 3.39 11.65 6.19
CA ALA A 24 2.69 12.50 5.24
C ALA A 24 1.29 12.92 5.73
N LEU A 25 0.54 11.98 6.31
CA LEU A 25 -0.79 12.25 6.88
C LEU A 25 -0.70 13.17 8.08
N GLN A 26 0.29 12.99 8.96
CA GLN A 26 0.53 13.88 10.09
C GLN A 26 0.90 15.31 9.62
N ALA A 27 1.79 15.42 8.62
CA ALA A 27 2.15 16.70 8.01
C ALA A 27 0.97 17.39 7.33
N ALA A 28 0.00 16.61 6.80
CA ALA A 28 -1.25 17.13 6.25
C ALA A 28 -2.31 17.50 7.32
N GLY A 29 -1.97 17.41 8.62
CA GLY A 29 -2.81 17.87 9.73
C GLY A 29 -3.78 16.82 10.29
N TYR A 30 -3.73 15.57 9.84
CA TYR A 30 -4.56 14.50 10.38
C TYR A 30 -4.08 14.01 11.75
N ARG A 31 -5.02 13.52 12.57
CA ARG A 31 -4.70 12.67 13.73
C ARG A 31 -4.47 11.26 13.21
N VAL A 32 -3.23 10.79 13.28
CA VAL A 32 -2.85 9.49 12.71
C VAL A 32 -2.89 8.40 13.77
N ILE A 33 -3.60 7.32 13.47
CA ILE A 33 -3.61 6.07 14.22
C ILE A 33 -2.74 5.06 13.49
N ALA A 34 -1.66 4.63 14.14
CA ALA A 34 -0.79 3.56 13.68
C ALA A 34 -1.36 2.20 14.10
N GLY A 35 -1.98 1.51 13.17
CA GLY A 35 -2.48 0.16 13.36
C GLY A 35 -1.37 -0.87 13.20
N VAL A 36 -0.97 -1.53 14.29
CA VAL A 36 0.17 -2.45 14.34
C VAL A 36 -0.15 -3.69 15.19
N ARG A 37 0.62 -4.77 14.98
CA ARG A 37 0.57 -5.93 15.89
C ARG A 37 1.31 -5.60 17.19
N LYS A 38 0.92 -6.22 18.32
CA LYS A 38 1.59 -6.02 19.62
C LYS A 38 3.08 -6.30 19.59
N THR A 39 3.53 -7.20 18.72
CA THR A 39 4.95 -7.59 18.57
C THR A 39 5.67 -6.85 17.45
N ALA A 40 5.08 -5.81 16.87
CA ALA A 40 5.67 -5.09 15.75
C ALA A 40 6.87 -4.24 16.19
N ASP A 41 7.93 -4.26 15.39
CA ASP A 41 8.99 -3.26 15.50
C ASP A 41 8.46 -1.92 14.97
N VAL A 42 8.43 -0.90 15.80
CA VAL A 42 7.94 0.45 15.48
C VAL A 42 9.07 1.47 15.33
N SER A 43 10.29 1.02 15.14
CA SER A 43 11.49 1.88 15.04
C SER A 43 11.36 2.97 13.96
N LEU A 44 10.68 2.69 12.84
CA LEU A 44 10.42 3.66 11.77
C LEU A 44 9.41 4.75 12.14
N LEU A 45 8.70 4.61 13.27
CA LEU A 45 7.70 5.57 13.74
C LEU A 45 8.16 6.38 14.94
N LYS A 46 9.40 6.21 15.44
CA LYS A 46 9.89 6.87 16.68
C LYS A 46 9.67 8.37 16.72
N ASP A 47 9.86 9.05 15.56
CA ASP A 47 9.79 10.50 15.47
C ASP A 47 8.46 10.98 14.85
N VAL A 48 7.45 10.11 14.79
CA VAL A 48 6.14 10.45 14.23
C VAL A 48 5.12 10.47 15.36
N PRO A 49 4.44 11.61 15.60
CA PRO A 49 3.42 11.69 16.63
C PRO A 49 2.14 10.94 16.19
N VAL A 50 2.07 9.65 16.52
CA VAL A 50 0.94 8.78 16.20
C VAL A 50 0.32 8.16 17.46
N GLU A 51 -0.97 7.87 17.40
CA GLU A 51 -1.64 7.01 18.37
C GLU A 51 -1.46 5.55 17.94
N TYR A 52 -1.02 4.69 18.84
CA TYR A 52 -0.91 3.26 18.53
C TYR A 52 -2.20 2.52 18.89
N ARG A 53 -2.73 1.75 17.93
CA ARG A 53 -3.78 0.77 18.20
C ARG A 53 -3.31 -0.62 17.77
N PHE A 54 -3.55 -1.59 18.64
CA PHE A 54 -3.05 -2.94 18.47
C PHE A 54 -4.15 -3.88 17.98
N GLY A 55 -3.83 -4.67 16.95
CA GLY A 55 -4.69 -5.69 16.38
C GLY A 55 -3.96 -6.46 15.29
N ASP A 56 -4.63 -7.43 14.71
CA ASP A 56 -4.12 -8.17 13.57
C ASP A 56 -5.25 -8.47 12.57
N LEU A 57 -4.87 -8.95 11.39
CA LEU A 57 -5.80 -9.20 10.29
C LEU A 57 -6.51 -10.57 10.39
N SER A 58 -6.31 -11.33 11.47
CA SER A 58 -6.82 -12.70 11.57
C SER A 58 -8.29 -12.78 11.91
N THR A 59 -8.84 -11.77 12.64
CA THR A 59 -10.24 -11.73 13.03
C THR A 59 -10.83 -10.32 12.92
N VAL A 60 -12.15 -10.25 12.70
CA VAL A 60 -12.91 -8.99 12.70
C VAL A 60 -12.89 -8.36 14.09
N GLU A 61 -13.08 -9.15 15.13
CA GLU A 61 -13.09 -8.70 16.53
C GLU A 61 -11.79 -8.04 16.93
N GLY A 62 -10.63 -8.59 16.46
CA GLY A 62 -9.31 -8.01 16.70
C GLY A 62 -9.08 -6.69 15.98
N LEU A 63 -9.83 -6.42 14.90
CA LEU A 63 -9.72 -5.20 14.11
C LEU A 63 -10.68 -4.09 14.57
N ARG A 64 -11.82 -4.43 15.19
CA ARG A 64 -12.80 -3.43 15.64
C ARG A 64 -12.20 -2.31 16.50
N PRO A 65 -11.37 -2.57 17.53
CA PRO A 65 -10.75 -1.49 18.30
C PRO A 65 -9.82 -0.59 17.46
N MET A 66 -9.26 -1.11 16.36
CA MET A 66 -8.40 -0.32 15.49
C MET A 66 -9.20 0.69 14.67
N VAL A 67 -10.36 0.31 14.16
CA VAL A 67 -11.21 1.15 13.30
C VAL A 67 -12.18 2.05 14.06
N ALA A 68 -12.35 1.84 15.37
CA ALA A 68 -13.30 2.60 16.19
C ALA A 68 -13.04 4.10 16.13
N GLY A 69 -14.07 4.88 15.76
CA GLY A 69 -14.03 6.35 15.70
C GLY A 69 -13.04 6.92 14.67
N THR A 70 -12.68 6.18 13.62
CA THR A 70 -11.84 6.68 12.54
C THR A 70 -12.69 7.29 11.41
N ASP A 71 -12.24 8.42 10.86
CA ASP A 71 -12.88 9.08 9.71
C ASP A 71 -12.40 8.47 8.38
N TYR A 72 -11.15 8.01 8.33
CA TYR A 72 -10.52 7.41 7.15
C TYR A 72 -9.71 6.18 7.54
N VAL A 73 -9.62 5.23 6.61
CA VAL A 73 -8.76 4.05 6.73
C VAL A 73 -7.84 3.96 5.52
N VAL A 74 -6.54 3.86 5.76
CA VAL A 74 -5.53 3.47 4.76
C VAL A 74 -5.09 2.06 5.08
N HIS A 75 -5.60 1.09 4.31
CA HIS A 75 -5.24 -0.31 4.50
C HIS A 75 -3.97 -0.64 3.71
N ASN A 76 -2.82 -0.50 4.37
CA ASN A 76 -1.49 -0.77 3.82
C ASN A 76 -0.88 -2.11 4.30
N ALA A 77 -1.43 -2.72 5.35
CA ALA A 77 -0.94 -4.01 5.81
C ALA A 77 -1.09 -5.10 4.73
N GLY A 78 -0.04 -5.87 4.52
CA GLY A 78 -0.01 -6.94 3.54
C GLY A 78 1.25 -7.79 3.64
N ALA A 79 1.20 -9.01 3.10
CA ALA A 79 2.34 -9.90 2.97
C ALA A 79 2.99 -9.68 1.59
N VAL A 80 4.23 -9.18 1.57
CA VAL A 80 5.05 -9.04 0.36
C VAL A 80 5.87 -10.30 0.13
N LYS A 81 6.30 -10.97 1.21
CA LYS A 81 7.03 -12.23 1.21
C LYS A 81 6.36 -13.24 2.12
N ALA A 82 6.12 -14.44 1.60
CA ALA A 82 5.59 -15.55 2.38
C ALA A 82 6.14 -16.88 1.86
N LYS A 83 6.34 -17.84 2.76
CA LYS A 83 6.83 -19.18 2.42
C LYS A 83 5.76 -20.03 1.72
N ARG A 84 4.48 -19.79 1.98
CA ARG A 84 3.33 -20.54 1.47
C ARG A 84 2.40 -19.63 0.70
N ALA A 85 1.88 -20.08 -0.42
CA ALA A 85 0.89 -19.34 -1.22
C ALA A 85 -0.34 -18.95 -0.38
N ALA A 86 -0.86 -19.87 0.44
CA ALA A 86 -2.01 -19.62 1.30
C ALA A 86 -1.82 -18.42 2.25
N THR A 87 -0.60 -18.19 2.74
CA THR A 87 -0.30 -17.04 3.61
C THR A 87 -0.49 -15.71 2.89
N TYR A 88 -0.18 -15.63 1.59
CA TYR A 88 -0.44 -14.42 0.81
C TYR A 88 -1.94 -14.13 0.75
N PHE A 89 -2.78 -15.12 0.47
CA PHE A 89 -4.23 -14.93 0.36
C PHE A 89 -4.87 -14.67 1.73
N GLU A 90 -4.42 -15.37 2.78
CA GLU A 90 -4.91 -15.12 4.15
C GLU A 90 -4.67 -13.67 4.59
N VAL A 91 -3.50 -13.10 4.29
CA VAL A 91 -3.17 -11.73 4.71
C VAL A 91 -3.73 -10.70 3.73
N ASN A 92 -3.51 -10.89 2.41
CA ASN A 92 -3.80 -9.85 1.42
C ASN A 92 -5.26 -9.83 0.97
N GLU A 93 -5.95 -10.98 1.01
CA GLU A 93 -7.36 -11.10 0.63
C GLU A 93 -8.26 -11.16 1.87
N ALA A 94 -8.16 -12.23 2.66
CA ALA A 94 -9.05 -12.43 3.81
C ALA A 94 -8.85 -11.32 4.85
N GLY A 95 -7.60 -10.91 5.13
CA GLY A 95 -7.28 -9.80 6.02
C GLY A 95 -7.87 -8.48 5.54
N ALA A 96 -7.75 -8.17 4.24
CA ALA A 96 -8.30 -6.95 3.67
C ALA A 96 -9.84 -6.91 3.73
N ARG A 97 -10.51 -8.04 3.47
CA ARG A 97 -11.96 -8.21 3.66
C ARG A 97 -12.36 -7.93 5.10
N ARG A 98 -11.66 -8.52 6.07
CA ARG A 98 -11.96 -8.34 7.51
C ARG A 98 -11.81 -6.89 7.97
N VAL A 99 -10.93 -6.08 7.37
CA VAL A 99 -10.88 -4.64 7.68
C VAL A 99 -12.19 -3.96 7.29
N CYS A 100 -12.75 -4.25 6.12
CA CYS A 100 -14.04 -3.69 5.70
C CYS A 100 -15.19 -4.19 6.60
N GLU A 101 -15.19 -5.48 6.92
CA GLU A 101 -16.16 -6.07 7.84
C GLU A 101 -16.09 -5.45 9.25
N ALA A 102 -14.89 -5.16 9.75
CA ALA A 102 -14.70 -4.49 11.04
C ALA A 102 -15.23 -3.05 11.02
N VAL A 103 -15.03 -2.30 9.92
CA VAL A 103 -15.62 -0.96 9.75
C VAL A 103 -17.14 -1.01 9.87
N ILE A 104 -17.79 -2.00 9.25
CA ILE A 104 -19.24 -2.17 9.31
C ILE A 104 -19.68 -2.62 10.72
N ALA A 105 -19.02 -3.64 11.29
CA ALA A 105 -19.36 -4.20 12.60
C ALA A 105 -19.20 -3.20 13.75
N GLU A 106 -18.24 -2.26 13.63
CA GLU A 106 -18.00 -1.20 14.59
C GLU A 106 -18.88 0.04 14.34
N GLN A 107 -19.62 0.06 13.22
CA GLN A 107 -20.34 1.26 12.75
C GLN A 107 -19.44 2.50 12.73
N ALA A 108 -18.15 2.28 12.37
CA ALA A 108 -17.18 3.34 12.36
C ALA A 108 -17.58 4.40 11.31
N PRO A 109 -17.43 5.71 11.60
CA PRO A 109 -17.87 6.79 10.73
C PRO A 109 -16.91 7.00 9.54
N VAL A 110 -16.45 5.89 8.93
CA VAL A 110 -15.45 5.90 7.87
C VAL A 110 -16.04 6.51 6.60
N ARG A 111 -15.52 7.68 6.23
CA ARG A 111 -15.89 8.41 5.01
C ARG A 111 -15.29 7.77 3.77
N LYS A 112 -14.04 7.25 3.88
CA LYS A 112 -13.34 6.57 2.78
C LYS A 112 -12.30 5.59 3.30
N LEU A 113 -12.20 4.45 2.60
CA LEU A 113 -11.11 3.49 2.77
C LEU A 113 -10.26 3.45 1.50
N VAL A 114 -8.94 3.63 1.65
CA VAL A 114 -7.94 3.49 0.59
C VAL A 114 -7.18 2.19 0.82
N TYR A 115 -7.31 1.25 -0.11
CA TYR A 115 -6.54 0.01 -0.13
C TYR A 115 -5.24 0.21 -0.91
N ILE A 116 -4.11 -0.09 -0.31
CA ILE A 116 -2.82 -0.11 -1.01
C ILE A 116 -2.64 -1.48 -1.65
N SER A 117 -2.96 -1.55 -2.94
CA SER A 117 -2.77 -2.72 -3.79
C SER A 117 -1.33 -2.78 -4.33
N SER A 118 -1.13 -3.10 -5.59
CA SER A 118 0.17 -3.13 -6.27
C SER A 118 -0.04 -3.14 -7.78
N LEU A 119 0.90 -2.59 -8.54
CA LEU A 119 0.98 -2.79 -9.99
C LEU A 119 1.02 -4.29 -10.37
N ALA A 120 1.60 -5.13 -9.50
CA ALA A 120 1.62 -6.58 -9.69
C ALA A 120 0.23 -7.21 -9.74
N ALA A 121 -0.81 -6.56 -9.22
CA ALA A 121 -2.20 -7.01 -9.33
C ALA A 121 -2.74 -6.89 -10.75
N ALA A 122 -2.31 -5.88 -11.50
CA ALA A 122 -2.69 -5.72 -12.92
C ALA A 122 -1.97 -6.73 -13.82
N GLY A 123 -0.74 -7.09 -13.49
CA GLY A 123 0.12 -7.90 -14.33
C GLY A 123 0.91 -7.08 -15.36
N PRO A 124 1.80 -7.73 -16.14
CA PRO A 124 2.61 -7.06 -17.16
C PRO A 124 1.82 -6.79 -18.43
N SER A 125 2.26 -5.80 -19.21
CA SER A 125 1.83 -5.67 -20.61
C SER A 125 2.21 -6.91 -21.43
N THR A 126 1.29 -7.38 -22.24
CA THR A 126 1.49 -8.55 -23.14
C THR A 126 1.71 -8.16 -24.58
N ASP A 127 1.33 -6.96 -24.97
CA ASP A 127 1.38 -6.42 -26.34
C ASP A 127 2.32 -5.21 -26.49
N GLY A 128 3.00 -4.83 -25.41
CA GLY A 128 3.96 -3.72 -25.38
C GLY A 128 3.34 -2.33 -25.17
N ARG A 129 2.02 -2.18 -25.18
CA ARG A 129 1.36 -0.92 -24.78
C ARG A 129 1.32 -0.80 -23.25
N PRO A 130 1.29 0.41 -22.70
CA PRO A 130 1.04 0.58 -21.26
C PRO A 130 -0.30 -0.03 -20.85
N VAL A 131 -0.32 -0.74 -19.72
CA VAL A 131 -1.55 -1.23 -19.08
C VAL A 131 -2.27 -0.05 -18.44
N THR A 132 -3.59 0.00 -18.59
CA THR A 132 -4.48 1.02 -18.03
C THR A 132 -5.43 0.41 -17.00
N GLU A 133 -6.14 1.24 -16.24
CA GLU A 133 -7.15 0.80 -15.28
C GLU A 133 -8.35 0.09 -15.94
N ALA A 134 -8.59 0.35 -17.22
CA ALA A 134 -9.65 -0.28 -18.00
C ALA A 134 -9.30 -1.71 -18.46
N ASP A 135 -8.03 -2.09 -18.40
CA ASP A 135 -7.61 -3.43 -18.82
C ASP A 135 -7.94 -4.48 -17.76
N GLU A 136 -8.38 -5.67 -18.19
CA GLU A 136 -8.61 -6.79 -17.26
C GLU A 136 -7.29 -7.24 -16.64
N PRO A 137 -7.19 -7.26 -15.29
CA PRO A 137 -5.96 -7.63 -14.59
C PRO A 137 -5.53 -9.07 -14.84
N GLN A 138 -4.26 -9.29 -15.20
CA GLN A 138 -3.66 -10.60 -15.48
C GLN A 138 -2.39 -10.83 -14.66
N PRO A 139 -2.48 -10.96 -13.32
CA PRO A 139 -1.32 -11.14 -12.46
C PRO A 139 -0.62 -12.46 -12.70
N ILE A 140 0.71 -12.43 -12.89
CA ILE A 140 1.52 -13.62 -13.18
C ILE A 140 2.16 -14.24 -11.92
N THR A 141 2.21 -13.51 -10.81
CA THR A 141 2.82 -13.98 -9.56
C THR A 141 1.77 -14.34 -8.51
N THR A 142 2.11 -15.20 -7.53
CA THR A 142 1.24 -15.50 -6.38
C THR A 142 0.94 -14.24 -5.57
N TYR A 143 1.95 -13.38 -5.36
CA TYR A 143 1.78 -12.08 -4.74
C TYR A 143 0.77 -11.21 -5.50
N GLY A 144 0.97 -11.02 -6.82
CA GLY A 144 0.06 -10.24 -7.66
C GLY A 144 -1.38 -10.76 -7.62
N ARG A 145 -1.56 -12.10 -7.73
CA ARG A 145 -2.88 -12.74 -7.60
C ARG A 145 -3.53 -12.47 -6.24
N SER A 146 -2.77 -12.54 -5.15
CA SER A 146 -3.29 -12.28 -3.81
C SER A 146 -3.65 -10.79 -3.60
N LYS A 147 -2.87 -9.87 -4.20
CA LYS A 147 -3.19 -8.42 -4.16
C LYS A 147 -4.44 -8.09 -4.96
N LEU A 148 -4.62 -8.71 -6.12
CA LEU A 148 -5.85 -8.59 -6.91
C LEU A 148 -7.07 -9.16 -6.16
N ALA A 149 -6.92 -10.32 -5.51
CA ALA A 149 -7.98 -10.91 -4.71
C ALA A 149 -8.39 -9.99 -3.54
N GLY A 150 -7.41 -9.41 -2.83
CA GLY A 150 -7.66 -8.42 -1.77
C GLY A 150 -8.30 -7.13 -2.29
N GLU A 151 -7.87 -6.65 -3.43
CA GLU A 151 -8.46 -5.50 -4.10
C GLU A 151 -9.94 -5.75 -4.44
N ARG A 152 -10.24 -6.86 -5.09
CA ARG A 152 -11.62 -7.26 -5.41
C ARG A 152 -12.46 -7.43 -4.13
N ALA A 153 -11.88 -8.00 -3.07
CA ALA A 153 -12.55 -8.14 -1.79
C ALA A 153 -12.90 -6.78 -1.15
N VAL A 154 -12.00 -5.79 -1.20
CA VAL A 154 -12.26 -4.44 -0.67
C VAL A 154 -13.26 -3.69 -1.55
N LEU A 155 -13.06 -3.70 -2.88
CA LEU A 155 -13.92 -2.97 -3.81
C LEU A 155 -15.37 -3.52 -3.84
N SER A 156 -15.59 -4.78 -3.43
CA SER A 156 -16.95 -5.34 -3.28
C SER A 156 -17.80 -4.66 -2.19
N PHE A 157 -17.22 -3.78 -1.37
CA PHE A 157 -17.93 -2.98 -0.37
C PHE A 157 -18.30 -1.58 -0.85
N ALA A 158 -18.13 -1.27 -2.14
CA ALA A 158 -18.33 0.07 -2.69
C ALA A 158 -19.78 0.59 -2.58
N ASP A 159 -20.75 -0.29 -2.46
CA ASP A 159 -22.16 0.01 -2.20
C ASP A 159 -22.47 0.29 -0.71
N ARG A 160 -21.53 -0.01 0.18
CA ARG A 160 -21.69 0.13 1.64
C ARG A 160 -21.01 1.40 2.17
N PHE A 161 -19.84 1.72 1.66
CA PHE A 161 -19.10 2.95 1.95
C PHE A 161 -18.04 3.21 0.87
N HIS A 162 -17.50 4.44 0.82
CA HIS A 162 -16.54 4.82 -0.22
C HIS A 162 -15.22 4.06 -0.07
N VAL A 163 -14.93 3.13 -0.99
CA VAL A 163 -13.68 2.38 -1.06
C VAL A 163 -13.02 2.58 -2.42
N ILE A 164 -11.70 2.69 -2.42
CA ILE A 164 -10.86 2.72 -3.62
C ILE A 164 -9.61 1.87 -3.43
N SER A 165 -8.98 1.52 -4.53
CA SER A 165 -7.68 0.87 -4.56
C SER A 165 -6.63 1.75 -5.23
N LEU A 166 -5.42 1.78 -4.67
CA LEU A 166 -4.24 2.34 -5.33
C LEU A 166 -3.29 1.21 -5.69
N ARG A 167 -2.84 1.17 -6.94
CA ARG A 167 -1.90 0.19 -7.49
C ARG A 167 -0.52 0.84 -7.67
N PRO A 168 0.29 1.00 -6.60
CA PRO A 168 1.61 1.58 -6.75
C PRO A 168 2.52 0.67 -7.56
N ALA A 169 3.41 1.29 -8.34
CA ALA A 169 4.57 0.67 -8.95
C ALA A 169 5.58 0.21 -7.89
N ALA A 170 6.79 -0.20 -8.27
CA ALA A 170 7.81 -0.56 -7.29
C ALA A 170 8.19 0.68 -6.45
N VAL A 171 7.83 0.63 -5.16
CA VAL A 171 8.02 1.76 -4.25
C VAL A 171 9.46 1.78 -3.74
N TYR A 172 10.11 2.93 -3.83
CA TYR A 172 11.46 3.15 -3.30
C TYR A 172 11.53 4.39 -2.42
N GLY A 173 12.59 4.52 -1.63
CA GLY A 173 12.82 5.70 -0.80
C GLY A 173 13.37 5.38 0.59
N PRO A 174 13.50 6.38 1.48
CA PRO A 174 14.08 6.21 2.81
C PRO A 174 13.29 5.21 3.66
N GLY A 175 13.98 4.15 4.13
CA GLY A 175 13.40 3.05 4.90
C GLY A 175 13.16 1.76 4.09
N ASP A 176 13.31 1.80 2.76
CA ASP A 176 13.30 0.60 1.93
C ASP A 176 14.58 -0.23 2.15
N ARG A 177 14.41 -1.52 2.44
CA ARG A 177 15.52 -2.46 2.60
C ARG A 177 15.74 -3.36 1.40
N GLU A 178 14.77 -3.46 0.50
CA GLU A 178 14.79 -4.40 -0.63
C GLU A 178 15.53 -3.81 -1.82
N LEU A 179 15.07 -2.67 -2.30
CA LEU A 179 15.77 -1.95 -3.39
C LEU A 179 17.10 -1.37 -2.92
N LEU A 180 17.25 -1.04 -1.63
CA LEU A 180 18.54 -0.61 -1.07
C LEU A 180 19.64 -1.63 -1.32
N THR A 181 19.37 -2.94 -1.17
CA THR A 181 20.36 -4.00 -1.43
C THR A 181 20.77 -4.01 -2.90
N PHE A 182 19.82 -3.82 -3.81
CA PHE A 182 20.08 -3.70 -5.24
C PHE A 182 20.90 -2.45 -5.55
N PHE A 183 20.50 -1.30 -5.03
CA PHE A 183 21.22 -0.02 -5.24
C PHE A 183 22.62 -0.04 -4.63
N ALA A 184 22.79 -0.62 -3.44
CA ALA A 184 24.12 -0.76 -2.82
C ALA A 184 25.05 -1.67 -3.62
N ALA A 185 24.54 -2.72 -4.25
CA ALA A 185 25.32 -3.57 -5.15
C ALA A 185 25.73 -2.82 -6.41
N ALA A 186 24.81 -2.07 -7.03
CA ALA A 186 25.09 -1.26 -8.22
C ALA A 186 26.13 -0.18 -7.94
N HIS A 187 26.01 0.54 -6.82
CA HIS A 187 26.98 1.56 -6.37
C HIS A 187 28.40 0.99 -6.13
N ARG A 188 28.51 -0.30 -5.77
CA ARG A 188 29.80 -1.02 -5.65
C ARG A 188 30.35 -1.53 -6.98
N GLY A 189 29.79 -1.11 -8.12
CA GLY A 189 30.19 -1.52 -9.46
C GLY A 189 29.68 -2.89 -9.90
N LEU A 190 28.85 -3.57 -9.08
CA LEU A 190 28.15 -4.77 -9.51
C LEU A 190 26.97 -4.36 -10.41
N ARG A 191 26.69 -5.17 -11.44
CA ARG A 191 25.55 -4.94 -12.33
C ARG A 191 24.48 -6.02 -12.13
N PRO A 192 23.72 -5.98 -11.03
CA PRO A 192 22.72 -7.00 -10.76
C PRO A 192 21.53 -6.79 -11.72
N VAL A 193 21.44 -7.63 -12.74
CA VAL A 193 20.31 -7.65 -13.67
C VAL A 193 19.50 -8.91 -13.39
N ILE A 194 18.24 -8.76 -13.02
CA ILE A 194 17.32 -9.88 -12.79
C ILE A 194 16.47 -10.06 -14.05
N GLY A 195 16.73 -11.11 -14.80
CA GLY A 195 16.05 -11.43 -16.04
C GLY A 195 16.54 -10.64 -17.26
N ASP A 196 15.64 -10.26 -18.17
CA ASP A 196 15.99 -9.49 -19.39
C ASP A 196 16.35 -8.03 -19.02
N PRO A 197 17.56 -7.52 -19.36
CA PRO A 197 17.97 -6.15 -19.07
C PRO A 197 17.10 -5.08 -19.78
N ARG A 198 16.40 -5.46 -20.85
CA ARG A 198 15.47 -4.58 -21.59
C ARG A 198 14.11 -4.46 -20.91
N ARG A 199 13.81 -5.33 -19.96
CA ARG A 199 12.54 -5.31 -19.22
C ARG A 199 12.37 -3.96 -18.53
N LYS A 200 11.25 -3.30 -18.81
CA LYS A 200 10.90 -2.02 -18.18
C LYS A 200 10.36 -2.24 -16.77
N LEU A 201 10.82 -1.41 -15.86
CA LEU A 201 10.35 -1.31 -14.49
C LEU A 201 9.81 0.09 -14.27
N GLN A 202 8.60 0.21 -13.76
CA GLN A 202 8.08 1.47 -13.24
C GLN A 202 8.35 1.58 -11.75
N LEU A 203 8.67 2.79 -11.32
CA LEU A 203 8.98 3.14 -9.94
C LEU A 203 7.98 4.18 -9.43
N VAL A 204 7.92 4.35 -8.12
CA VAL A 204 7.29 5.48 -7.47
C VAL A 204 8.02 5.78 -6.16
N HIS A 205 8.37 7.05 -5.92
CA HIS A 205 8.95 7.42 -4.64
C HIS A 205 7.90 7.32 -3.52
N ALA A 206 8.30 6.86 -2.34
CA ALA A 206 7.38 6.64 -1.21
C ALA A 206 6.65 7.93 -0.78
N ASP A 207 7.27 9.11 -0.98
CA ASP A 207 6.63 10.38 -0.67
C ASP A 207 5.56 10.76 -1.72
N ASP A 208 5.76 10.38 -3.00
CA ASP A 208 4.78 10.59 -4.05
C ASP A 208 3.57 9.67 -3.88
N LEU A 209 3.81 8.40 -3.53
CA LEU A 209 2.73 7.49 -3.12
C LEU A 209 1.97 8.06 -1.91
N SER A 210 2.69 8.58 -0.91
CA SER A 210 2.05 9.14 0.29
C SER A 210 1.24 10.38 -0.04
N ARG A 211 1.72 11.24 -0.93
CA ARG A 211 0.99 12.40 -1.45
C ARG A 211 -0.27 11.97 -2.22
N ALA A 212 -0.16 10.95 -3.07
CA ALA A 212 -1.31 10.37 -3.77
C ALA A 212 -2.38 9.85 -2.80
N VAL A 213 -1.98 9.19 -1.69
CA VAL A 213 -2.91 8.75 -0.64
C VAL A 213 -3.61 9.94 0.02
N VAL A 214 -2.87 10.99 0.41
CA VAL A 214 -3.46 12.22 1.00
C VAL A 214 -4.47 12.84 0.05
N MET A 215 -4.14 12.97 -1.23
CA MET A 215 -5.06 13.48 -2.25
C MET A 215 -6.28 12.57 -2.43
N ALA A 216 -6.10 11.27 -2.40
CA ALA A 216 -7.18 10.30 -2.55
C ALA A 216 -8.19 10.33 -1.40
N LEU A 217 -7.77 10.68 -0.18
CA LEU A 217 -8.69 10.78 0.98
C LEU A 217 -9.72 11.89 0.79
N THR A 218 -9.33 13.05 0.23
CA THR A 218 -10.19 14.23 0.07
C THR A 218 -10.63 14.49 -1.37
N GLY A 219 -9.96 13.88 -2.35
CA GLY A 219 -10.23 14.08 -3.78
C GLY A 219 -11.50 13.39 -4.28
N GLY A 220 -11.92 13.79 -5.47
CA GLY A 220 -13.11 13.27 -6.16
C GLY A 220 -12.92 11.90 -6.82
N THR A 221 -12.35 10.93 -6.10
CA THR A 221 -12.25 9.54 -6.57
C THR A 221 -13.61 8.88 -6.63
N ARG A 222 -13.79 7.89 -7.52
CA ARG A 222 -15.02 7.11 -7.60
C ARG A 222 -14.92 5.87 -6.73
N ALA A 223 -15.96 5.60 -5.96
CA ALA A 223 -16.05 4.36 -5.19
C ALA A 223 -16.02 3.13 -6.10
N GLY A 224 -15.31 2.09 -5.67
CA GLY A 224 -15.20 0.85 -6.42
C GLY A 224 -14.10 0.84 -7.50
N GLU A 225 -13.36 1.94 -7.67
CA GLU A 225 -12.31 2.02 -8.70
C GLU A 225 -10.90 1.81 -8.15
N ALA A 226 -10.01 1.36 -9.05
CA ALA A 226 -8.58 1.23 -8.81
C ALA A 226 -7.83 2.27 -9.66
N TYR A 227 -6.69 2.77 -9.15
CA TYR A 227 -5.85 3.80 -9.79
C TYR A 227 -4.39 3.38 -9.75
N PHE A 228 -3.66 3.52 -10.87
CA PHE A 228 -2.22 3.34 -10.88
C PHE A 228 -1.51 4.54 -10.27
N ILE A 229 -0.45 4.27 -9.51
CA ILE A 229 0.44 5.29 -8.95
C ILE A 229 1.87 4.94 -9.34
N ALA A 230 2.44 5.71 -10.26
CA ALA A 230 3.77 5.51 -10.81
C ALA A 230 4.37 6.84 -11.26
N GLU A 231 5.68 6.87 -11.40
CA GLU A 231 6.37 7.91 -12.16
C GLU A 231 6.02 7.78 -13.65
N GLU A 232 6.13 8.88 -14.39
CA GLU A 232 5.85 8.89 -15.83
C GLU A 232 6.83 8.01 -16.61
N GLU A 233 8.11 8.01 -16.20
CA GLU A 233 9.17 7.25 -16.88
C GLU A 233 9.17 5.77 -16.43
N ALA A 234 9.27 4.87 -17.40
CA ALA A 234 9.53 3.44 -17.18
C ALA A 234 10.99 3.14 -17.57
N TYR A 235 11.78 2.67 -16.62
CA TYR A 235 13.22 2.44 -16.77
C TYR A 235 13.50 1.01 -17.27
N ALA A 236 14.30 0.88 -18.31
CA ALA A 236 14.92 -0.41 -18.60
C ALA A 236 15.84 -0.81 -17.43
N MET A 237 15.81 -2.08 -17.01
CA MET A 237 16.58 -2.55 -15.86
C MET A 237 18.08 -2.23 -15.99
N GLY A 238 18.66 -2.38 -17.19
CA GLY A 238 20.06 -2.04 -17.45
C GLY A 238 20.34 -0.56 -17.23
N ARG A 239 19.47 0.34 -17.73
CA ARG A 239 19.61 1.79 -17.52
C ARG A 239 19.48 2.18 -16.05
N LEU A 240 18.58 1.54 -15.30
CA LEU A 240 18.42 1.79 -13.87
C LEU A 240 19.71 1.46 -13.10
N VAL A 241 20.36 0.33 -13.44
CA VAL A 241 21.67 -0.04 -12.86
C VAL A 241 22.72 1.00 -13.18
N ASP A 242 22.79 1.48 -14.43
CA ASP A 242 23.76 2.49 -14.86
C ASP A 242 23.57 3.84 -14.14
N LEU A 243 22.31 4.26 -13.95
CA LEU A 243 21.98 5.50 -13.24
C LEU A 243 22.37 5.46 -11.74
N VAL A 244 22.32 4.28 -11.12
CA VAL A 244 22.68 4.12 -9.70
C VAL A 244 24.19 3.94 -9.52
N ALA A 245 24.89 3.41 -10.54
CA ALA A 245 26.34 3.19 -10.52
C ALA A 245 27.15 4.45 -10.86
N ALA A 246 26.53 5.47 -11.45
CA ALA A 246 27.16 6.75 -11.79
C ALA A 246 27.31 7.67 -10.56
#